data_a36f65134af6b61f28cfd5de2eb5594c
#
_entry.id   a36f65134af6b61f28cfd5de2eb5594c
#
_cell.length_a   1.000
_cell.length_b   1.000
_cell.length_c   1.000
_cell.angle_alpha   90.00
_cell.angle_beta   90.00
_cell.angle_gamma   90.00
#
_symmetry.space_group_name_H-M   'P 1'
#
loop_
_entity.id
_entity.type
_entity.pdbx_description
1 polymer ?
#
loop_
_entity_poly.entity_id
_entity_poly.type
_entity_poly.pdbx_seq_one_letter_code
_entity_poly.pdbx_strand_id
1 'polypeptide(L)'
;MSIEFTVPLRRRWTRALGIAAMGLAAMVMAGCASHYIDGATKEVNASMFKKPAAPAPVQVLFEFETKGVSNTRATDALKKQVVEQVRASGLFSATDEKPAASGALLGIKLNNVPMSDDAFSKGFATGLTFGLAGSQVSDGYICTVNYVAPGKKPVVKVVRHAIHTTMGAAATPGNSTKAKDINEAVNTMVRQIVGNALNDLSHDPAFN
;
A
#
# COMPACT_ATOMS: atom_id res chain seq x y z
N MET A 1 39.53 63.70 -21.20
CA MET A 1 40.00 63.07 -19.94
C MET A 1 39.06 61.98 -19.60
N SER A 2 39.34 60.75 -20.16
CA SER A 2 38.49 59.59 -20.02
C SER A 2 39.00 58.69 -18.89
N ILE A 3 38.19 58.47 -17.89
CA ILE A 3 38.54 57.61 -16.76
C ILE A 3 37.96 56.23 -17.06
N GLU A 4 38.83 55.27 -17.41
CA GLU A 4 38.44 53.83 -17.51
C GLU A 4 38.41 53.19 -16.11
N PHE A 5 37.25 52.74 -15.68
CA PHE A 5 37.08 51.92 -14.49
C PHE A 5 37.32 50.45 -14.83
N THR A 6 38.50 49.96 -14.59
CA THR A 6 38.81 48.51 -14.63
C THR A 6 38.33 47.85 -13.36
N VAL A 7 37.26 47.08 -13.47
CA VAL A 7 36.75 46.20 -12.38
C VAL A 7 37.64 44.94 -12.30
N PRO A 8 38.27 44.63 -11.15
CA PRO A 8 39.22 43.53 -11.05
C PRO A 8 38.53 42.16 -11.26
N LEU A 9 39.05 41.39 -12.21
CA LEU A 9 38.59 40.05 -12.60
C LEU A 9 38.48 39.07 -11.42
N ARG A 10 39.24 39.23 -10.36
CA ARG A 10 39.25 38.40 -9.15
C ARG A 10 37.89 38.35 -8.43
N ARG A 11 37.09 39.40 -8.46
CA ARG A 11 35.80 39.49 -7.76
C ARG A 11 34.68 38.71 -8.47
N ARG A 12 34.85 38.40 -9.75
CA ARG A 12 33.88 37.62 -10.52
C ARG A 12 34.02 36.11 -10.26
N TRP A 13 35.24 35.64 -10.05
CA TRP A 13 35.49 34.21 -9.80
C TRP A 13 35.04 33.76 -8.41
N THR A 14 35.19 34.57 -7.39
CA THR A 14 34.70 34.27 -6.03
C THR A 14 33.17 34.20 -5.95
N ARG A 15 32.48 35.02 -6.76
CA ARG A 15 30.99 34.95 -6.84
C ARG A 15 30.52 33.72 -7.60
N ALA A 16 31.19 33.32 -8.67
CA ALA A 16 30.87 32.13 -9.44
C ALA A 16 31.10 30.84 -8.61
N LEU A 17 32.18 30.76 -7.82
CA LEU A 17 32.44 29.65 -6.91
C LEU A 17 31.43 29.58 -5.77
N GLY A 18 30.97 30.71 -5.23
CA GLY A 18 29.94 30.73 -4.19
C GLY A 18 28.58 30.25 -4.67
N ILE A 19 28.18 30.59 -5.92
CA ILE A 19 26.91 30.13 -6.52
C ILE A 19 26.98 28.66 -6.89
N ALA A 20 28.13 28.18 -7.37
CA ALA A 20 28.31 26.75 -7.68
C ALA A 20 28.31 25.89 -6.41
N ALA A 21 28.93 26.35 -5.31
CA ALA A 21 28.91 25.65 -4.03
C ALA A 21 27.49 25.60 -3.40
N MET A 22 26.71 26.68 -3.54
CA MET A 22 25.32 26.72 -3.06
C MET A 22 24.38 25.84 -3.92
N GLY A 23 24.62 25.75 -5.24
CA GLY A 23 23.89 24.86 -6.15
C GLY A 23 24.17 23.37 -5.87
N LEU A 24 25.42 23.02 -5.53
CA LEU A 24 25.78 21.63 -5.17
C LEU A 24 25.18 21.22 -3.82
N ALA A 25 25.14 22.14 -2.84
CA ALA A 25 24.52 21.87 -1.54
C ALA A 25 23.01 21.68 -1.63
N ALA A 26 22.33 22.35 -2.57
CA ALA A 26 20.89 22.17 -2.82
C ALA A 26 20.55 20.81 -3.46
N MET A 27 21.45 20.22 -4.25
CA MET A 27 21.22 18.89 -4.86
C MET A 27 21.36 17.73 -3.86
N VAL A 28 22.05 17.91 -2.74
CA VAL A 28 22.21 16.86 -1.70
C VAL A 28 20.99 16.79 -0.78
N MET A 29 20.08 17.76 -0.84
CA MET A 29 18.86 17.81 -0.03
C MET A 29 17.63 17.16 -0.70
N ALA A 30 17.76 16.58 -1.88
CA ALA A 30 16.74 15.68 -2.44
C ALA A 30 16.78 14.37 -1.64
N GLY A 31 16.27 14.41 -0.41
CA GLY A 31 16.17 13.25 0.47
C GLY A 31 15.38 12.15 -0.25
N CYS A 32 16.07 11.05 -0.62
CA CYS A 32 15.42 9.89 -1.19
C CYS A 32 14.33 9.43 -0.22
N ALA A 33 13.09 9.37 -0.68
CA ALA A 33 12.02 8.71 0.06
C ALA A 33 12.34 7.22 0.13
N SER A 34 12.19 6.62 1.32
CA SER A 34 12.28 5.17 1.52
C SER A 34 10.92 4.66 1.96
N HIS A 35 10.49 3.55 1.37
CA HIS A 35 9.19 2.94 1.64
C HIS A 35 9.37 1.65 2.41
N TYR A 36 8.53 1.44 3.41
CA TYR A 36 8.57 0.29 4.32
C TYR A 36 7.18 -0.30 4.46
N ILE A 37 7.11 -1.62 4.38
CA ILE A 37 5.89 -2.39 4.56
C ILE A 37 5.79 -2.76 6.04
N ASP A 38 4.68 -2.48 6.69
CA ASP A 38 4.45 -2.85 8.10
C ASP A 38 4.50 -4.37 8.28
N GLY A 39 5.14 -4.84 9.34
CA GLY A 39 5.37 -6.26 9.60
C GLY A 39 4.28 -6.94 10.44
N ALA A 40 3.20 -6.22 10.82
CA ALA A 40 2.10 -6.81 11.59
C ALA A 40 1.27 -7.77 10.72
N THR A 41 1.10 -7.45 9.42
CA THR A 41 0.38 -8.30 8.46
C THR A 41 1.38 -9.01 7.57
N LYS A 42 1.56 -10.32 7.76
CA LYS A 42 2.56 -11.12 7.06
C LYS A 42 1.99 -11.80 5.81
N GLU A 43 2.88 -12.31 4.97
CA GLU A 43 2.51 -13.14 3.83
C GLU A 43 1.76 -14.40 4.29
N VAL A 44 0.67 -14.73 3.58
CA VAL A 44 -0.08 -15.98 3.78
C VAL A 44 0.34 -16.99 2.71
N ASN A 45 0.82 -18.14 3.15
CA ASN A 45 1.16 -19.24 2.25
C ASN A 45 -0.09 -19.97 1.75
N ALA A 46 -0.04 -20.50 0.53
CA ALA A 46 -1.16 -21.23 -0.08
C ALA A 46 -1.66 -22.43 0.76
N SER A 47 -0.79 -23.04 1.56
CA SER A 47 -1.13 -24.15 2.47
C SER A 47 -1.96 -23.73 3.69
N MET A 48 -2.03 -22.42 3.98
CA MET A 48 -2.80 -21.89 5.11
C MET A 48 -4.29 -21.75 4.78
N PHE A 49 -4.65 -21.71 3.50
CA PHE A 49 -6.06 -21.64 3.12
C PHE A 49 -6.80 -22.96 3.40
N LYS A 50 -7.90 -22.87 4.11
CA LYS A 50 -8.83 -23.99 4.27
C LYS A 50 -9.71 -24.06 3.02
N LYS A 51 -9.36 -24.95 2.10
CA LYS A 51 -10.09 -25.11 0.85
C LYS A 51 -11.43 -25.80 1.09
N PRO A 52 -12.55 -25.32 0.48
CA PRO A 52 -13.83 -26.02 0.54
C PRO A 52 -13.75 -27.36 -0.19
N ALA A 53 -14.53 -28.37 0.26
CA ALA A 53 -14.56 -29.68 -0.35
C ALA A 53 -15.07 -29.66 -1.81
N ALA A 54 -15.96 -28.72 -2.12
CA ALA A 54 -16.50 -28.50 -3.47
C ALA A 54 -16.42 -27.01 -3.83
N PRO A 55 -15.27 -26.53 -4.36
CA PRO A 55 -15.13 -25.15 -4.75
C PRO A 55 -16.13 -24.78 -5.84
N ALA A 56 -16.89 -23.69 -5.64
CA ALA A 56 -17.81 -23.15 -6.64
C ALA A 56 -17.18 -22.01 -7.42
N PRO A 57 -17.64 -21.69 -8.64
CA PRO A 57 -17.20 -20.49 -9.35
C PRO A 57 -17.71 -19.22 -8.65
N VAL A 58 -16.97 -18.11 -8.75
CA VAL A 58 -17.31 -16.84 -8.10
C VAL A 58 -17.11 -15.67 -9.05
N GLN A 59 -18.02 -14.69 -9.01
CA GLN A 59 -17.78 -13.37 -9.57
C GLN A 59 -16.88 -12.57 -8.61
N VAL A 60 -15.80 -11.95 -9.10
CA VAL A 60 -14.90 -11.11 -8.32
C VAL A 60 -15.10 -9.65 -8.71
N LEU A 61 -15.46 -8.83 -7.73
CA LEU A 61 -15.51 -7.37 -7.88
C LEU A 61 -14.44 -6.75 -6.98
N PHE A 62 -13.54 -5.98 -7.58
CA PHE A 62 -12.52 -5.24 -6.85
C PHE A 62 -12.71 -3.74 -6.99
N GLU A 63 -12.59 -3.02 -5.88
CA GLU A 63 -12.61 -1.57 -5.82
C GLU A 63 -11.52 -1.06 -4.90
N PHE A 64 -10.76 -0.06 -5.37
CA PHE A 64 -9.85 0.71 -4.54
C PHE A 64 -10.48 2.07 -4.20
N GLU A 65 -10.45 2.43 -2.93
CA GLU A 65 -10.90 3.72 -2.41
C GLU A 65 -9.74 4.51 -1.80
N THR A 66 -9.81 5.83 -1.89
CA THR A 66 -8.96 6.76 -1.16
C THR A 66 -9.85 7.58 -0.23
N LYS A 67 -9.70 7.40 1.07
CA LYS A 67 -10.53 8.06 2.10
C LYS A 67 -12.04 7.83 1.88
N GLY A 68 -12.41 6.62 1.49
CA GLY A 68 -13.80 6.23 1.23
C GLY A 68 -14.37 6.71 -0.12
N VAL A 69 -13.54 7.32 -0.97
CA VAL A 69 -13.95 7.74 -2.32
C VAL A 69 -13.32 6.79 -3.35
N SER A 70 -14.13 6.30 -4.30
CA SER A 70 -13.66 5.40 -5.36
C SER A 70 -12.51 6.01 -6.15
N ASN A 71 -11.45 5.24 -6.34
CA ASN A 71 -10.25 5.60 -7.11
C ASN A 71 -10.10 4.64 -8.29
N THR A 72 -10.74 4.96 -9.40
CA THR A 72 -10.76 4.13 -10.61
C THR A 72 -9.36 3.81 -11.11
N ARG A 73 -8.44 4.78 -11.12
CA ARG A 73 -7.06 4.57 -11.59
C ARG A 73 -6.33 3.52 -10.75
N ALA A 74 -6.45 3.56 -9.43
CA ALA A 74 -5.85 2.57 -8.55
C ALA A 74 -6.56 1.21 -8.66
N THR A 75 -7.88 1.21 -8.83
CA THR A 75 -8.67 0.01 -9.11
C THR A 75 -8.13 -0.70 -10.36
N ASP A 76 -8.03 0.00 -11.48
CA ASP A 76 -7.56 -0.58 -12.75
C ASP A 76 -6.13 -1.10 -12.66
N ALA A 77 -5.24 -0.35 -11.97
CA ALA A 77 -3.84 -0.74 -11.79
C ALA A 77 -3.66 -2.03 -10.96
N LEU A 78 -4.50 -2.26 -9.96
CA LEU A 78 -4.35 -3.39 -9.01
C LEU A 78 -5.29 -4.56 -9.29
N LYS A 79 -6.33 -4.37 -10.08
CA LYS A 79 -7.39 -5.35 -10.35
C LYS A 79 -6.85 -6.70 -10.82
N LYS A 80 -5.94 -6.69 -11.79
CA LYS A 80 -5.34 -7.93 -12.32
C LYS A 80 -4.64 -8.71 -11.22
N GLN A 81 -3.83 -8.06 -10.40
CA GLN A 81 -3.12 -8.69 -9.28
C GLN A 81 -4.11 -9.32 -8.29
N VAL A 82 -5.17 -8.60 -7.91
CA VAL A 82 -6.16 -9.08 -6.94
C VAL A 82 -6.92 -10.28 -7.49
N VAL A 83 -7.39 -10.23 -8.74
CA VAL A 83 -8.12 -11.34 -9.37
C VAL A 83 -7.23 -12.59 -9.50
N GLU A 84 -5.97 -12.42 -9.91
CA GLU A 84 -5.00 -13.52 -9.97
C GLU A 84 -4.72 -14.13 -8.59
N GLN A 85 -4.65 -13.30 -7.55
CA GLN A 85 -4.45 -13.76 -6.18
C GLN A 85 -5.65 -14.56 -5.67
N VAL A 86 -6.89 -14.12 -5.96
CA VAL A 86 -8.10 -14.89 -5.66
C VAL A 86 -8.08 -16.24 -6.37
N ARG A 87 -7.70 -16.26 -7.64
CA ARG A 87 -7.57 -17.50 -8.42
C ARG A 87 -6.52 -18.44 -7.83
N ALA A 88 -5.34 -17.90 -7.50
CA ALA A 88 -4.22 -18.66 -6.94
C ALA A 88 -4.51 -19.21 -5.53
N SER A 89 -5.47 -18.64 -4.79
CA SER A 89 -5.89 -19.16 -3.47
C SER A 89 -6.46 -20.57 -3.54
N GLY A 90 -7.06 -20.95 -4.68
CA GLY A 90 -7.73 -22.23 -4.87
C GLY A 90 -9.01 -22.39 -4.04
N LEU A 91 -9.57 -21.30 -3.52
CA LEU A 91 -10.84 -21.28 -2.79
C LEU A 91 -12.05 -21.43 -3.71
N PHE A 92 -11.89 -21.12 -4.99
CA PHE A 92 -12.95 -21.13 -5.98
C PHE A 92 -12.53 -21.96 -7.20
N SER A 93 -13.50 -22.64 -7.83
CA SER A 93 -13.22 -23.45 -9.03
C SER A 93 -12.97 -22.59 -10.27
N ALA A 94 -13.56 -21.39 -10.34
CA ALA A 94 -13.31 -20.39 -11.36
C ALA A 94 -13.54 -18.97 -10.78
N THR A 95 -12.83 -18.00 -11.33
CA THR A 95 -12.95 -16.59 -10.96
C THR A 95 -13.19 -15.78 -12.23
N ASP A 96 -14.26 -15.01 -12.27
CA ASP A 96 -14.62 -14.15 -13.41
C ASP A 96 -15.07 -12.78 -12.89
N GLU A 97 -15.00 -11.76 -13.73
CA GLU A 97 -15.58 -10.45 -13.47
C GLU A 97 -17.08 -10.41 -13.80
N LYS A 98 -17.55 -11.36 -14.61
CA LYS A 98 -18.95 -11.54 -14.96
C LYS A 98 -19.67 -12.39 -13.92
N PRO A 99 -21.01 -12.29 -13.84
CA PRO A 99 -21.80 -13.11 -12.95
C PRO A 99 -21.47 -14.59 -13.10
N ALA A 100 -21.14 -15.24 -11.99
CA ALA A 100 -20.85 -16.67 -11.96
C ALA A 100 -22.14 -17.50 -12.03
N ALA A 101 -22.07 -18.69 -12.65
CA ALA A 101 -23.21 -19.61 -12.73
C ALA A 101 -23.72 -20.05 -11.35
N SER A 102 -22.86 -20.06 -10.33
CA SER A 102 -23.22 -20.31 -8.93
C SER A 102 -24.06 -19.20 -8.30
N GLY A 103 -24.09 -17.99 -8.87
CA GLY A 103 -24.63 -16.80 -8.27
C GLY A 103 -23.78 -16.23 -7.10
N ALA A 104 -22.59 -16.81 -6.85
CA ALA A 104 -21.71 -16.34 -5.80
C ALA A 104 -20.92 -15.09 -6.21
N LEU A 105 -20.78 -14.16 -5.28
CA LEU A 105 -20.09 -12.88 -5.44
C LEU A 105 -19.04 -12.71 -4.34
N LEU A 106 -17.82 -12.31 -4.73
CA LEU A 106 -16.74 -11.89 -3.85
C LEU A 106 -16.42 -10.42 -4.12
N GLY A 107 -16.89 -9.54 -3.28
CA GLY A 107 -16.51 -8.13 -3.28
C GLY A 107 -15.24 -7.93 -2.46
N ILE A 108 -14.21 -7.30 -3.04
CA ILE A 108 -12.96 -6.95 -2.36
C ILE A 108 -12.80 -5.43 -2.48
N LYS A 109 -12.86 -4.75 -1.34
CA LYS A 109 -12.68 -3.31 -1.24
C LYS A 109 -11.39 -3.01 -0.47
N LEU A 110 -10.50 -2.23 -1.07
CA LEU A 110 -9.26 -1.77 -0.45
C LEU A 110 -9.32 -0.25 -0.30
N ASN A 111 -9.41 0.23 0.94
CA ASN A 111 -9.49 1.65 1.24
C ASN A 111 -8.19 2.16 1.85
N ASN A 112 -7.54 3.13 1.17
CA ASN A 112 -6.41 3.88 1.72
C ASN A 112 -6.95 4.98 2.65
N VAL A 113 -6.54 4.96 3.90
CA VAL A 113 -6.97 5.89 4.95
C VAL A 113 -5.78 6.53 5.65
N PRO A 114 -5.87 7.79 6.11
CA PRO A 114 -4.84 8.38 6.97
C PRO A 114 -4.73 7.59 8.27
N MET A 115 -3.50 7.33 8.74
CA MET A 115 -3.29 6.63 10.03
C MET A 115 -3.67 7.49 11.25
N SER A 116 -3.92 8.77 11.07
CA SER A 116 -4.41 9.68 12.11
C SER A 116 -5.89 9.48 12.46
N ASP A 117 -6.64 8.69 11.67
CA ASP A 117 -8.05 8.43 11.95
C ASP A 117 -8.19 7.44 13.12
N ASP A 118 -9.02 7.79 14.12
CA ASP A 118 -9.25 6.98 15.32
C ASP A 118 -9.65 5.53 15.04
N ALA A 119 -10.32 5.28 13.91
CA ALA A 119 -10.72 3.95 13.48
C ALA A 119 -9.53 3.06 13.09
N PHE A 120 -8.44 3.66 12.58
CA PHE A 120 -7.24 2.94 12.21
C PHE A 120 -6.28 2.79 13.39
N SER A 121 -6.10 3.84 14.19
CA SER A 121 -5.18 3.86 15.33
C SER A 121 -5.52 2.84 16.41
N LYS A 122 -6.79 2.51 16.59
CA LYS A 122 -7.27 1.50 17.58
C LYS A 122 -6.85 0.05 17.26
N GLY A 123 -6.33 -0.22 16.04
CA GLY A 123 -5.85 -1.55 15.64
C GLY A 123 -4.34 -1.65 15.43
N PHE A 124 -3.61 -0.55 15.54
CA PHE A 124 -2.16 -0.50 15.35
C PHE A 124 -1.48 0.15 16.57
N ALA A 125 -0.67 -0.63 17.28
CA ALA A 125 0.27 -0.09 18.27
C ALA A 125 1.49 0.47 17.54
N THR A 126 1.36 1.63 16.91
CA THR A 126 2.46 2.30 16.21
C THR A 126 2.95 3.48 17.03
N GLY A 127 4.18 3.38 17.50
CA GLY A 127 4.92 4.53 18.01
C GLY A 127 5.28 5.48 16.87
N LEU A 128 4.42 6.46 16.58
CA LEU A 128 4.76 7.56 15.66
C LEU A 128 5.69 8.52 16.41
N THR A 129 6.97 8.50 16.08
CA THR A 129 7.93 9.51 16.55
C THR A 129 8.15 10.54 15.45
N PHE A 130 7.67 11.75 15.64
CA PHE A 130 8.08 12.90 14.85
C PHE A 130 9.45 13.37 15.33
N GLY A 131 10.51 13.04 14.59
CA GLY A 131 11.87 13.43 14.93
C GLY A 131 12.34 14.69 14.22
N LEU A 132 13.18 15.47 14.88
CA LEU A 132 13.75 16.76 14.42
C LEU A 132 14.64 16.68 13.16
N ALA A 133 14.96 15.49 12.62
CA ALA A 133 15.92 15.30 11.52
C ALA A 133 15.33 14.55 10.31
N GLY A 134 14.01 14.50 10.15
CA GLY A 134 13.36 13.86 9.01
C GLY A 134 11.85 13.72 9.24
N SER A 135 11.11 13.37 8.19
CA SER A 135 9.66 13.16 8.28
C SER A 135 9.29 11.71 7.95
N GLN A 136 8.32 11.18 8.67
CA GLN A 136 7.68 9.91 8.38
C GLN A 136 6.19 10.14 8.14
N VAL A 137 5.69 9.58 7.04
CA VAL A 137 4.26 9.52 6.73
C VAL A 137 3.85 8.06 6.70
N SER A 138 2.69 7.74 7.24
CA SER A 138 2.14 6.39 7.24
C SER A 138 0.78 6.39 6.58
N ASP A 139 0.64 5.57 5.55
CA ASP A 139 -0.59 5.31 4.85
C ASP A 139 -1.20 4.00 5.36
N GLY A 140 -2.41 4.09 5.88
CA GLY A 140 -3.19 2.93 6.32
C GLY A 140 -4.02 2.35 5.19
N TYR A 141 -4.23 1.04 5.22
CA TYR A 141 -5.07 0.31 4.26
C TYR A 141 -6.02 -0.60 5.02
N ILE A 142 -7.30 -0.56 4.64
CA ILE A 142 -8.34 -1.45 5.15
C ILE A 142 -8.87 -2.26 3.98
N CYS A 143 -8.68 -3.57 4.03
CA CYS A 143 -9.27 -4.51 3.07
C CYS A 143 -10.54 -5.09 3.68
N THR A 144 -11.67 -4.90 3.00
CA THR A 144 -12.94 -5.55 3.33
C THR A 144 -13.28 -6.55 2.24
N VAL A 145 -13.37 -7.81 2.62
CA VAL A 145 -13.86 -8.90 1.75
C VAL A 145 -15.29 -9.21 2.16
N ASN A 146 -16.20 -9.19 1.19
CA ASN A 146 -17.60 -9.54 1.35
C ASN A 146 -17.94 -10.70 0.40
N TYR A 147 -18.24 -11.86 0.94
CA TYR A 147 -18.67 -13.03 0.19
C TYR A 147 -20.16 -13.27 0.36
N VAL A 148 -20.86 -13.38 -0.75
CA VAL A 148 -22.30 -13.67 -0.81
C VAL A 148 -22.51 -14.84 -1.76
N ALA A 149 -23.28 -15.86 -1.32
CA ALA A 149 -23.67 -16.98 -2.18
C ALA A 149 -25.12 -17.36 -1.89
N PRO A 150 -25.87 -17.85 -2.90
CA PRO A 150 -27.26 -18.30 -2.71
C PRO A 150 -27.35 -19.36 -1.61
N GLY A 151 -28.32 -19.20 -0.72
CA GLY A 151 -28.57 -20.12 0.39
C GLY A 151 -27.55 -20.11 1.53
N LYS A 152 -26.51 -19.25 1.46
CA LYS A 152 -25.53 -19.06 2.53
C LYS A 152 -25.68 -17.70 3.21
N LYS A 153 -25.23 -17.61 4.47
CA LYS A 153 -25.11 -16.32 5.16
C LYS A 153 -23.95 -15.53 4.55
N PRO A 154 -24.10 -14.22 4.33
CA PRO A 154 -22.98 -13.37 3.90
C PRO A 154 -21.83 -13.44 4.90
N VAL A 155 -20.59 -13.48 4.40
CA VAL A 155 -19.37 -13.44 5.21
C VAL A 155 -18.60 -12.18 4.92
N VAL A 156 -18.28 -11.42 5.96
CA VAL A 156 -17.46 -10.20 5.86
C VAL A 156 -16.18 -10.37 6.67
N LYS A 157 -15.05 -10.12 6.04
CA LYS A 157 -13.72 -10.09 6.70
C LYS A 157 -13.04 -8.75 6.48
N VAL A 158 -12.36 -8.28 7.53
CA VAL A 158 -11.68 -6.98 7.50
C VAL A 158 -10.25 -7.16 8.00
N VAL A 159 -9.29 -6.80 7.15
CA VAL A 159 -7.86 -6.84 7.48
C VAL A 159 -7.26 -5.44 7.32
N ARG A 160 -6.28 -5.10 8.15
CA ARG A 160 -5.57 -3.82 8.11
C ARG A 160 -4.11 -4.02 7.76
N HIS A 161 -3.52 -3.03 7.09
CA HIS A 161 -2.10 -2.99 6.75
C HIS A 161 -1.61 -1.54 6.64
N ALA A 162 -0.29 -1.33 6.58
CA ALA A 162 0.27 0.00 6.42
C ALA A 162 1.53 0.00 5.55
N ILE A 163 1.77 1.16 4.91
CA ILE A 163 3.03 1.50 4.28
C ILE A 163 3.56 2.77 4.97
N HIS A 164 4.81 2.73 5.41
CA HIS A 164 5.50 3.87 5.99
C HIS A 164 6.47 4.46 4.96
N THR A 165 6.43 5.77 4.79
CA THR A 165 7.38 6.50 3.94
C THR A 165 8.22 7.42 4.79
N THR A 166 9.53 7.26 4.75
CA THR A 166 10.49 8.14 5.43
C THR A 166 11.17 9.04 4.43
N MET A 167 11.44 10.28 4.83
CA MET A 167 12.15 11.28 4.03
C MET A 167 13.31 11.85 4.85
N GLY A 168 14.45 12.07 4.18
CA GLY A 168 15.65 12.60 4.82
C GLY A 168 16.27 11.60 5.80
N ALA A 169 16.70 12.08 6.98
CA ALA A 169 17.35 11.28 8.02
C ALA A 169 16.38 10.65 9.01
N ALA A 170 15.11 10.46 8.64
CA ALA A 170 14.15 9.82 9.52
C ALA A 170 14.55 8.37 9.85
N ALA A 171 14.30 7.94 11.08
CA ALA A 171 14.59 6.59 11.52
C ALA A 171 13.77 5.56 10.73
N THR A 172 14.31 4.36 10.56
CA THR A 172 13.56 3.22 10.01
C THR A 172 12.40 2.88 10.93
N PRO A 173 11.17 2.75 10.41
CA PRO A 173 10.02 2.33 11.22
C PRO A 173 10.26 0.95 11.83
N GLY A 174 9.92 0.80 13.12
CA GLY A 174 10.01 -0.49 13.81
C GLY A 174 9.08 -1.53 13.19
N ASN A 175 9.44 -2.81 13.26
CA ASN A 175 8.66 -3.94 12.73
C ASN A 175 8.20 -3.71 11.28
N SER A 176 9.13 -3.31 10.42
CA SER A 176 8.83 -3.07 9.01
C SER A 176 9.92 -3.63 8.10
N THR A 177 9.57 -3.88 6.84
CA THR A 177 10.50 -4.35 5.80
C THR A 177 10.65 -3.28 4.74
N LYS A 178 11.90 -2.91 4.43
CA LYS A 178 12.19 -1.92 3.37
C LYS A 178 11.84 -2.50 2.01
N ALA A 179 11.05 -1.74 1.23
CA ALA A 179 10.80 -2.02 -0.17
C ALA A 179 11.82 -1.31 -1.06
N LYS A 180 12.05 -1.82 -2.25
CA LYS A 180 12.90 -1.21 -3.26
C LYS A 180 12.37 0.15 -3.71
N ASP A 181 11.06 0.22 -3.93
CA ASP A 181 10.33 1.40 -4.36
C ASP A 181 8.86 1.34 -3.90
N ILE A 182 8.10 2.39 -4.19
CA ILE A 182 6.67 2.45 -3.82
C ILE A 182 5.83 1.38 -4.52
N ASN A 183 6.16 0.99 -5.74
CA ASN A 183 5.40 -0.03 -6.47
C ASN A 183 5.56 -1.40 -5.81
N GLU A 184 6.80 -1.76 -5.41
CA GLU A 184 7.03 -2.99 -4.65
C GLU A 184 6.31 -2.94 -3.30
N ALA A 185 6.36 -1.80 -2.59
CA ALA A 185 5.65 -1.63 -1.33
C ALA A 185 4.14 -1.87 -1.48
N VAL A 186 3.52 -1.22 -2.47
CA VAL A 186 2.08 -1.36 -2.75
C VAL A 186 1.74 -2.79 -3.17
N ASN A 187 2.47 -3.38 -4.11
CA ASN A 187 2.19 -4.74 -4.59
C ASN A 187 2.33 -5.78 -3.47
N THR A 188 3.33 -5.65 -2.62
CA THR A 188 3.53 -6.54 -1.47
C THR A 188 2.45 -6.33 -0.42
N MET A 189 2.12 -5.09 -0.08
CA MET A 189 1.03 -4.77 0.84
C MET A 189 -0.31 -5.35 0.35
N VAL A 190 -0.65 -5.17 -0.93
CA VAL A 190 -1.88 -5.73 -1.53
C VAL A 190 -1.88 -7.25 -1.44
N ARG A 191 -0.76 -7.90 -1.76
CA ARG A 191 -0.64 -9.36 -1.67
C ARG A 191 -0.87 -9.86 -0.24
N GLN A 192 -0.25 -9.19 0.73
CA GLN A 192 -0.37 -9.55 2.14
C GLN A 192 -1.79 -9.32 2.68
N ILE A 193 -2.37 -8.13 2.45
CA ILE A 193 -3.67 -7.78 3.02
C ILE A 193 -4.82 -8.60 2.41
N VAL A 194 -4.81 -8.81 1.08
CA VAL A 194 -5.81 -9.64 0.39
C VAL A 194 -5.63 -11.11 0.75
N GLY A 195 -4.37 -11.60 0.83
CA GLY A 195 -4.08 -12.96 1.27
C GLY A 195 -4.63 -13.27 2.66
N ASN A 196 -4.41 -12.37 3.62
CA ASN A 196 -4.95 -12.52 4.97
C ASN A 196 -6.48 -12.48 4.98
N ALA A 197 -7.12 -11.57 4.24
CA ALA A 197 -8.57 -11.50 4.16
C ALA A 197 -9.20 -12.77 3.55
N LEU A 198 -8.58 -13.34 2.51
CA LEU A 198 -8.99 -14.61 1.93
C LEU A 198 -8.74 -15.79 2.89
N ASN A 199 -7.66 -15.76 3.65
CA ASN A 199 -7.39 -16.76 4.68
C ASN A 199 -8.45 -16.73 5.77
N ASP A 200 -8.80 -15.57 6.28
CA ASP A 200 -9.87 -15.39 7.26
C ASP A 200 -11.22 -15.83 6.72
N LEU A 201 -11.51 -15.54 5.43
CA LEU A 201 -12.70 -16.04 4.74
C LEU A 201 -12.71 -17.56 4.70
N SER A 202 -11.58 -18.18 4.34
CA SER A 202 -11.46 -19.63 4.18
C SER A 202 -11.72 -20.42 5.46
N HIS A 203 -11.49 -19.81 6.62
CA HIS A 203 -11.72 -20.41 7.93
C HIS A 203 -13.11 -20.13 8.50
N ASP A 204 -13.92 -19.30 7.80
CA ASP A 204 -15.28 -19.02 8.25
C ASP A 204 -16.21 -20.22 8.00
N PRO A 205 -16.96 -20.71 9.03
CA PRO A 205 -17.88 -21.82 8.84
C PRO A 205 -19.00 -21.57 7.82
N ALA A 206 -19.40 -20.30 7.62
CA ALA A 206 -20.44 -19.95 6.66
C ALA A 206 -19.93 -19.90 5.21
N PHE A 207 -18.62 -19.90 5.01
CA PHE A 207 -17.99 -19.99 3.69
C PHE A 207 -17.93 -21.43 3.20
N ASN A 208 -17.59 -22.39 4.08
CA ASN A 208 -17.38 -23.81 3.78
C ASN A 208 -18.68 -24.61 3.68
#